data_84385b47f3e017b953d2d50fbf07a842
#
_entry.id   84385b47f3e017b953d2d50fbf07a842
#
_cell.length_a   1.000
_cell.length_b   1.000
_cell.length_c   1.000
_cell.angle_alpha   90.00
_cell.angle_beta   90.00
_cell.angle_gamma   90.00
#
_symmetry.space_group_name_H-M   'P 1'
#
loop_
_entity.id
_entity.type
_entity.pdbx_description
1 polymer ?
#
loop_
_entity_poly.entity_id
_entity_poly.type
_entity_poly.pdbx_seq_one_letter_code
_entity_poly.pdbx_strand_id
1 'polypeptide(L)'
;FTVTMNDGKSAKPEQPVPEPASKDMTWTDGKQTIKYTATAEMLPLHTDDGTLIGHMFALSYVSDAADKSDRPVTFCWNGGPGGSSAMVNIGGLGPRRVPINTIKQLPCPTKPEDNPYSLLPTTDLVYLDAMGTGYSKVAEGYDPKKVWGVDGDADAFMRGIAQWLTTHERWNTPLYLYGESYGTMRNSVLMRV
;
A
#
# COMPACT_ATOMS: atom_id res chain seq x y z
N PHE A 1 -38.85 -1.84 35.32
CA PHE A 1 -38.13 -2.93 34.65
C PHE A 1 -38.01 -2.56 33.19
N THR A 2 -36.83 -2.10 32.75
CA THR A 2 -36.51 -1.84 31.32
C THR A 2 -35.84 -3.10 30.82
N VAL A 3 -36.49 -3.86 29.94
CA VAL A 3 -35.89 -5.00 29.26
C VAL A 3 -35.13 -4.45 28.06
N THR A 4 -33.82 -4.41 28.17
CA THR A 4 -32.95 -4.14 27.03
C THR A 4 -32.87 -5.41 26.19
N MET A 5 -33.54 -5.45 25.06
CA MET A 5 -33.39 -6.54 24.09
C MET A 5 -32.02 -6.41 23.46
N ASN A 6 -31.16 -7.33 23.80
CA ASN A 6 -29.85 -7.49 23.15
C ASN A 6 -30.13 -8.15 21.80
N ASP A 7 -30.03 -7.39 20.71
CA ASP A 7 -30.31 -7.86 19.34
C ASP A 7 -29.16 -8.72 18.79
N GLY A 8 -28.85 -9.76 19.52
CA GLY A 8 -28.24 -11.04 19.10
C GLY A 8 -27.23 -11.04 17.95
N LYS A 9 -26.69 -9.88 17.56
CA LYS A 9 -25.53 -9.81 16.70
C LYS A 9 -24.28 -10.00 17.56
N SER A 10 -23.90 -11.27 17.75
CA SER A 10 -22.54 -11.56 18.22
C SER A 10 -21.57 -10.89 17.24
N ALA A 11 -20.86 -9.86 17.71
CA ALA A 11 -19.73 -9.32 16.97
C ALA A 11 -18.84 -10.51 16.61
N LYS A 12 -18.59 -10.73 15.32
CA LYS A 12 -17.58 -11.71 14.91
C LYS A 12 -16.28 -11.27 15.57
N PRO A 13 -15.55 -12.17 16.24
CA PRO A 13 -14.27 -11.81 16.83
C PRO A 13 -13.41 -11.16 15.75
N GLU A 14 -12.87 -9.98 16.06
CA GLU A 14 -11.96 -9.27 15.17
C GLU A 14 -10.81 -10.23 14.83
N GLN A 15 -10.59 -10.47 13.55
CA GLN A 15 -9.49 -11.32 13.13
C GLN A 15 -8.18 -10.63 13.51
N PRO A 16 -7.25 -11.35 14.15
CA PRO A 16 -5.96 -10.77 14.52
C PRO A 16 -5.29 -10.16 13.30
N VAL A 17 -4.67 -8.98 13.48
CA VAL A 17 -3.87 -8.34 12.45
C VAL A 17 -2.68 -9.24 12.14
N PRO A 18 -2.46 -9.63 10.88
CA PRO A 18 -1.32 -10.47 10.53
C PRO A 18 0.01 -9.77 10.84
N GLU A 19 0.97 -10.54 11.34
CA GLU A 19 2.34 -10.06 11.45
C GLU A 19 2.93 -9.75 10.07
N PRO A 20 3.87 -8.79 9.97
CA PRO A 20 4.55 -8.50 8.71
C PRO A 20 5.23 -9.74 8.13
N ALA A 21 5.05 -9.95 6.83
CA ALA A 21 5.67 -11.05 6.10
C ALA A 21 6.69 -10.50 5.11
N SER A 22 7.95 -10.93 5.24
CA SER A 22 9.04 -10.49 4.37
C SER A 22 9.67 -11.63 3.60
N LYS A 23 10.17 -11.32 2.40
CA LYS A 23 10.87 -12.28 1.54
C LYS A 23 11.97 -11.57 0.75
N ASP A 24 13.19 -12.15 0.82
CA ASP A 24 14.30 -11.71 -0.03
C ASP A 24 14.11 -12.21 -1.46
N MET A 25 14.31 -11.32 -2.38
CA MET A 25 14.08 -11.51 -3.81
C MET A 25 15.19 -10.87 -4.65
N THR A 26 15.21 -11.22 -5.91
CA THR A 26 16.12 -10.64 -6.89
C THR A 26 15.32 -10.19 -8.10
N TRP A 27 15.67 -9.03 -8.63
CA TRP A 27 15.16 -8.48 -9.87
C TRP A 27 16.30 -8.31 -10.87
N THR A 28 16.04 -8.55 -12.16
CA THR A 28 17.00 -8.29 -13.24
C THR A 28 16.29 -7.79 -14.50
N ASP A 29 16.96 -6.90 -15.22
CA ASP A 29 16.58 -6.48 -16.59
C ASP A 29 17.50 -7.09 -17.67
N GLY A 30 18.38 -8.03 -17.27
CA GLY A 30 19.40 -8.65 -18.12
C GLY A 30 20.71 -7.87 -18.20
N LYS A 31 20.77 -6.61 -17.69
CA LYS A 31 21.98 -5.78 -17.64
C LYS A 31 22.48 -5.60 -16.20
N GLN A 32 21.57 -5.45 -15.28
CA GLN A 32 21.86 -5.29 -13.86
C GLN A 32 20.99 -6.24 -13.03
N THR A 33 21.43 -6.51 -11.80
CA THR A 33 20.72 -7.35 -10.86
C THR A 33 20.63 -6.62 -9.52
N ILE A 34 19.43 -6.54 -8.95
CA ILE A 34 19.18 -5.88 -7.69
C ILE A 34 18.58 -6.91 -6.72
N LYS A 35 19.20 -7.06 -5.56
CA LYS A 35 18.62 -7.76 -4.43
C LYS A 35 17.72 -6.82 -3.67
N TYR A 36 16.57 -7.31 -3.23
CA TYR A 36 15.61 -6.52 -2.49
C TYR A 36 14.77 -7.39 -1.56
N THR A 37 14.26 -6.80 -0.51
CA THR A 37 13.27 -7.43 0.37
C THR A 37 11.88 -6.93 0.02
N ALA A 38 10.97 -7.86 -0.23
CA ALA A 38 9.53 -7.59 -0.35
C ALA A 38 8.87 -7.79 1.02
N THR A 39 8.18 -6.77 1.54
CA THR A 39 7.48 -6.83 2.83
C THR A 39 6.02 -6.46 2.66
N ALA A 40 5.13 -7.37 3.09
CA ALA A 40 3.70 -7.14 3.20
C ALA A 40 3.34 -6.92 4.68
N GLU A 41 2.70 -5.80 4.99
CA GLU A 41 2.37 -5.42 6.36
C GLU A 41 1.06 -4.64 6.47
N MET A 42 0.53 -4.59 7.68
CA MET A 42 -0.67 -3.83 8.02
C MET A 42 -0.27 -2.65 8.91
N LEU A 43 -0.40 -1.44 8.40
CA LEU A 43 -0.07 -0.20 9.11
C LEU A 43 -1.27 0.26 9.94
N PRO A 44 -1.18 0.30 11.27
CA PRO A 44 -2.26 0.83 12.11
C PRO A 44 -2.35 2.34 11.94
N LEU A 45 -3.52 2.84 11.58
CA LEU A 45 -3.80 4.27 11.45
C LEU A 45 -4.61 4.75 12.65
N HIS A 46 -4.21 5.86 13.25
CA HIS A 46 -4.89 6.47 14.38
C HIS A 46 -5.22 7.93 14.07
N THR A 47 -6.30 8.42 14.64
CA THR A 47 -6.61 9.83 14.73
C THR A 47 -5.66 10.53 15.73
N ASP A 48 -5.67 11.85 15.77
CA ASP A 48 -4.80 12.62 16.67
C ASP A 48 -5.12 12.39 18.15
N ASP A 49 -6.34 11.97 18.48
CA ASP A 49 -6.75 11.57 19.84
C ASP A 49 -6.45 10.10 20.18
N GLY A 50 -5.80 9.36 19.26
CA GLY A 50 -5.41 7.96 19.45
C GLY A 50 -6.49 6.94 19.10
N THR A 51 -7.64 7.35 18.56
CA THR A 51 -8.68 6.41 18.11
C THR A 51 -8.20 5.64 16.88
N LEU A 52 -8.32 4.31 16.89
CA LEU A 52 -7.97 3.47 15.75
C LEU A 52 -8.93 3.71 14.58
N ILE A 53 -8.39 4.18 13.46
CA ILE A 53 -9.11 4.32 12.18
C ILE A 53 -9.26 2.96 11.49
N GLY A 54 -8.20 2.17 11.53
CA GLY A 54 -8.11 0.88 10.88
C GLY A 54 -6.68 0.50 10.53
N HIS A 55 -6.52 -0.45 9.61
CA HIS A 55 -5.23 -0.94 9.17
C HIS A 55 -5.11 -0.77 7.66
N MET A 56 -4.10 -0.01 7.23
CA MET A 56 -3.77 0.16 5.82
C MET A 56 -2.76 -0.90 5.39
N PHE A 57 -3.07 -1.61 4.32
CA PHE A 57 -2.14 -2.57 3.75
C PHE A 57 -1.04 -1.85 2.98
N ALA A 58 0.20 -2.22 3.26
CA ALA A 58 1.39 -1.79 2.56
C ALA A 58 2.15 -3.00 2.00
N LEU A 59 2.57 -2.90 0.74
CA LEU A 59 3.50 -3.83 0.12
C LEU A 59 4.71 -3.05 -0.35
N SER A 60 5.85 -3.24 0.32
CA SER A 60 7.08 -2.53 0.02
C SER A 60 8.12 -3.43 -0.63
N TYR A 61 8.94 -2.83 -1.49
CA TYR A 61 10.11 -3.43 -2.15
C TYR A 61 11.30 -2.53 -1.88
N VAL A 62 12.14 -2.95 -0.95
CA VAL A 62 13.30 -2.18 -0.47
C VAL A 62 14.57 -2.85 -0.96
N SER A 63 15.39 -2.12 -1.70
CA SER A 63 16.69 -2.61 -2.18
C SER A 63 17.66 -2.83 -1.03
N ASP A 64 18.48 -3.87 -1.11
CA ASP A 64 19.57 -4.16 -0.17
C ASP A 64 20.79 -3.22 -0.36
N ALA A 65 20.65 -2.15 -1.18
CA ALA A 65 21.71 -1.17 -1.39
C ALA A 65 22.21 -0.57 -0.07
N ALA A 66 23.52 -0.38 0.03
CA ALA A 66 24.20 -0.09 1.30
C ALA A 66 23.80 1.22 1.97
N ASP A 67 23.37 2.23 1.21
CA ASP A 67 22.95 3.52 1.77
C ASP A 67 21.45 3.73 1.60
N LYS A 68 20.71 3.49 2.68
CA LYS A 68 19.27 3.71 2.72
C LYS A 68 18.88 5.16 2.88
N SER A 69 19.79 6.03 3.38
CA SER A 69 19.48 7.44 3.65
C SER A 69 19.33 8.27 2.37
N ASP A 70 20.13 7.98 1.35
CA ASP A 70 20.12 8.72 0.10
C ASP A 70 19.20 8.10 -0.96
N ARG A 71 18.77 6.85 -0.73
CA ARG A 71 17.92 6.15 -1.69
C ARG A 71 16.47 6.64 -1.59
N PRO A 72 15.88 7.15 -2.68
CA PRO A 72 14.49 7.63 -2.67
C PRO A 72 13.48 6.54 -2.31
N VAL A 73 12.32 6.97 -1.80
CA VAL A 73 11.13 6.13 -1.64
C VAL A 73 10.01 6.70 -2.49
N THR A 74 9.40 5.86 -3.32
CA THR A 74 8.21 6.20 -4.09
C THR A 74 7.00 5.48 -3.54
N PHE A 75 6.05 6.23 -3.01
CA PHE A 75 4.75 5.72 -2.63
C PHE A 75 3.83 5.65 -3.84
N CYS A 76 3.23 4.49 -4.08
CA CYS A 76 2.46 4.17 -5.29
C CYS A 76 1.04 3.73 -4.94
N TRP A 77 0.07 4.16 -5.74
CA TRP A 77 -1.32 3.76 -5.59
C TRP A 77 -2.15 3.88 -6.85
N ASN A 78 -3.16 3.04 -6.94
CA ASN A 78 -4.22 3.18 -7.92
C ASN A 78 -5.23 4.26 -7.50
N GLY A 79 -6.06 4.61 -8.45
CA GLY A 79 -7.20 5.51 -8.28
C GLY A 79 -8.51 4.76 -8.04
N GLY A 80 -9.42 5.02 -8.90
CA GLY A 80 -10.82 4.62 -8.81
C GLY A 80 -11.72 5.83 -8.67
N PRO A 81 -12.03 6.39 -7.45
CA PRO A 81 -11.67 5.91 -6.10
C PRO A 81 -12.16 4.50 -5.79
N GLY A 82 -11.48 3.82 -4.87
CA GLY A 82 -11.86 2.48 -4.42
C GLY A 82 -11.11 1.34 -5.10
N GLY A 83 -10.04 1.61 -5.86
CA GLY A 83 -9.13 0.60 -6.38
C GLY A 83 -8.00 0.26 -5.42
N SER A 84 -7.67 -1.03 -5.28
CA SER A 84 -6.42 -1.45 -4.64
C SER A 84 -5.22 -1.17 -5.54
N SER A 85 -4.02 -1.07 -4.97
CA SER A 85 -2.80 -0.74 -5.71
C SER A 85 -2.20 -1.90 -6.51
N ALA A 86 -2.91 -3.03 -6.59
CA ALA A 86 -2.44 -4.23 -7.29
C ALA A 86 -2.14 -3.99 -8.77
N MET A 87 -2.94 -3.17 -9.48
CA MET A 87 -2.74 -2.92 -10.91
C MET A 87 -1.49 -2.09 -11.18
N VAL A 88 -1.23 -1.02 -10.41
CA VAL A 88 0.03 -0.26 -10.54
C VAL A 88 1.24 -1.06 -10.10
N ASN A 89 1.06 -2.05 -9.21
CA ASN A 89 2.12 -2.92 -8.78
C ASN A 89 2.43 -3.97 -9.86
N ILE A 90 1.66 -5.06 -9.91
CA ILE A 90 1.95 -6.23 -10.78
C ILE A 90 1.58 -6.01 -12.25
N GLY A 91 0.78 -5.01 -12.55
CA GLY A 91 0.44 -4.58 -13.91
C GLY A 91 1.25 -3.37 -14.40
N GLY A 92 2.03 -2.72 -13.53
CA GLY A 92 2.71 -1.46 -13.82
C GLY A 92 4.19 -1.43 -13.44
N LEU A 93 4.51 -0.84 -12.27
CA LEU A 93 5.87 -0.41 -11.90
C LEU A 93 6.56 -1.31 -10.88
N GLY A 94 5.88 -2.34 -10.36
CA GLY A 94 6.47 -3.28 -9.41
C GLY A 94 7.64 -4.08 -10.01
N PRO A 95 8.51 -4.68 -9.18
CA PRO A 95 9.65 -5.46 -9.66
C PRO A 95 9.23 -6.75 -10.39
N ARG A 96 8.03 -7.24 -10.10
CA ARG A 96 7.43 -8.40 -10.78
C ARG A 96 6.18 -7.95 -11.51
N ARG A 97 5.95 -8.50 -12.70
CA ARG A 97 4.72 -8.24 -13.47
C ARG A 97 4.07 -9.52 -13.95
N VAL A 98 2.78 -9.46 -14.17
CA VAL A 98 2.06 -10.43 -14.98
C VAL A 98 2.12 -9.94 -16.43
N PRO A 99 2.68 -10.73 -17.39
CA PRO A 99 2.78 -10.31 -18.77
C PRO A 99 1.39 -10.23 -19.40
N ILE A 100 0.82 -9.03 -19.45
CA ILE A 100 -0.47 -8.76 -20.09
C ILE A 100 -0.21 -8.47 -21.57
N ASN A 101 -0.02 -9.48 -22.38
CA ASN A 101 0.06 -9.34 -23.83
C ASN A 101 -1.33 -9.37 -24.44
N THR A 102 -1.94 -8.30 -24.39
CA THR A 102 -3.04 -7.57 -25.04
C THR A 102 -4.17 -8.30 -25.77
N ILE A 103 -4.10 -9.49 -26.27
CA ILE A 103 -5.21 -10.09 -27.05
C ILE A 103 -5.27 -11.62 -26.92
N LYS A 104 -4.23 -12.26 -26.47
CA LYS A 104 -4.23 -13.72 -26.27
C LYS A 104 -4.56 -14.04 -24.81
N GLN A 105 -5.49 -14.93 -24.59
CA GLN A 105 -5.69 -15.50 -23.26
C GLN A 105 -4.36 -16.02 -22.72
N LEU A 106 -3.93 -15.46 -21.57
CA LEU A 106 -2.76 -15.97 -20.89
C LEU A 106 -3.04 -17.39 -20.40
N PRO A 107 -2.06 -18.30 -20.49
CA PRO A 107 -2.23 -19.63 -19.91
C PRO A 107 -2.45 -19.49 -18.38
N CYS A 108 -3.36 -20.25 -17.85
CA CYS A 108 -3.62 -20.29 -16.42
C CYS A 108 -2.97 -21.55 -15.82
N PRO A 109 -2.13 -21.42 -14.75
CA PRO A 109 -1.72 -20.21 -14.07
C PRO A 109 -0.60 -19.46 -14.81
N THR A 110 -0.71 -18.13 -14.85
CA THR A 110 0.36 -17.27 -15.37
C THR A 110 1.40 -17.03 -14.29
N LYS A 111 2.68 -17.24 -14.61
CA LYS A 111 3.78 -16.96 -13.69
C LYS A 111 4.22 -15.51 -13.80
N PRO A 112 4.36 -14.78 -12.69
CA PRO A 112 4.99 -13.46 -12.71
C PRO A 112 6.44 -13.54 -13.20
N GLU A 113 6.85 -12.56 -14.01
CA GLU A 113 8.22 -12.40 -14.52
C GLU A 113 8.84 -11.11 -13.99
N ASP A 114 10.17 -10.95 -14.14
CA ASP A 114 10.82 -9.70 -13.83
C ASP A 114 10.30 -8.59 -14.75
N ASN A 115 10.00 -7.44 -14.15
CA ASN A 115 9.46 -6.30 -14.88
C ASN A 115 10.59 -5.39 -15.37
N PRO A 116 10.90 -5.35 -16.68
CA PRO A 116 11.96 -4.48 -17.18
C PRO A 116 11.65 -2.99 -17.09
N TYR A 117 10.40 -2.64 -16.78
CA TYR A 117 9.94 -1.26 -16.60
C TYR A 117 9.79 -0.86 -15.13
N SER A 118 10.27 -1.70 -14.21
CA SER A 118 10.23 -1.39 -12.77
C SER A 118 11.05 -0.15 -12.44
N LEU A 119 10.57 0.64 -11.50
CA LEU A 119 11.32 1.77 -10.93
C LEU A 119 12.31 1.33 -9.83
N LEU A 120 12.33 0.05 -9.45
CA LEU A 120 13.23 -0.46 -8.42
C LEU A 120 14.71 -0.09 -8.62
N PRO A 121 15.26 0.05 -9.84
CA PRO A 121 16.63 0.51 -10.02
C PRO A 121 16.96 1.88 -9.43
N THR A 122 15.97 2.76 -9.32
CA THR A 122 16.18 4.17 -8.94
C THR A 122 15.56 4.54 -7.58
N THR A 123 14.60 3.78 -7.09
CA THR A 123 13.84 4.10 -5.88
C THR A 123 13.35 2.82 -5.20
N ASP A 124 13.18 2.86 -3.88
CA ASP A 124 12.36 1.87 -3.20
C ASP A 124 10.88 2.14 -3.49
N LEU A 125 10.07 1.10 -3.49
CA LEU A 125 8.66 1.18 -3.88
C LEU A 125 7.77 0.75 -2.71
N VAL A 126 6.75 1.56 -2.41
CA VAL A 126 5.75 1.26 -1.38
C VAL A 126 4.36 1.41 -1.97
N TYR A 127 3.64 0.32 -2.07
CA TYR A 127 2.25 0.28 -2.57
C TYR A 127 1.30 0.28 -1.39
N LEU A 128 0.43 1.31 -1.32
CA LEU A 128 -0.58 1.44 -0.28
C LEU A 128 -1.97 1.20 -0.88
N ASP A 129 -2.76 0.36 -0.22
CA ASP A 129 -4.17 0.18 -0.58
C ASP A 129 -5.04 1.22 0.14
N ALA A 130 -5.93 1.90 -0.58
CA ALA A 130 -6.89 2.81 0.04
C ALA A 130 -7.77 2.10 1.07
N MET A 131 -8.21 2.82 2.09
CA MET A 131 -9.03 2.25 3.16
C MET A 131 -10.32 1.63 2.62
N GLY A 132 -10.57 0.38 3.00
CA GLY A 132 -11.69 -0.41 2.51
C GLY A 132 -11.45 -1.07 1.14
N THR A 133 -10.23 -1.04 0.61
CA THR A 133 -9.85 -1.73 -0.65
C THR A 133 -8.73 -2.73 -0.41
N GLY A 134 -8.59 -3.71 -1.31
CA GLY A 134 -7.55 -4.73 -1.20
C GLY A 134 -7.56 -5.41 0.17
N TYR A 135 -6.46 -5.28 0.89
CA TYR A 135 -6.34 -5.82 2.25
C TYR A 135 -6.54 -4.75 3.35
N SER A 136 -6.69 -3.47 2.99
CA SER A 136 -6.94 -2.39 3.94
C SER A 136 -8.33 -2.46 4.55
N LYS A 137 -8.43 -2.31 5.87
CA LYS A 137 -9.68 -2.43 6.62
C LYS A 137 -9.90 -1.26 7.55
N VAL A 138 -11.10 -0.73 7.58
CA VAL A 138 -11.56 0.22 8.59
C VAL A 138 -11.86 -0.55 9.88
N ALA A 139 -11.48 0.00 11.03
CA ALA A 139 -11.73 -0.61 12.33
C ALA A 139 -13.23 -0.71 12.61
N GLU A 140 -13.61 -1.75 13.36
CA GLU A 140 -14.99 -1.89 13.84
C GLU A 140 -15.37 -0.68 14.72
N GLY A 141 -16.54 -0.12 14.46
CA GLY A 141 -17.02 1.08 15.17
C GLY A 141 -16.51 2.42 14.66
N TYR A 142 -15.51 2.45 13.77
CA TYR A 142 -15.11 3.69 13.09
C TYR A 142 -15.99 3.96 11.86
N ASP A 143 -16.45 5.19 11.69
CA ASP A 143 -17.30 5.56 10.54
C ASP A 143 -16.47 5.55 9.24
N PRO A 144 -16.73 4.60 8.31
CA PRO A 144 -15.95 4.49 7.08
C PRO A 144 -16.09 5.72 6.17
N LYS A 145 -17.13 6.53 6.31
CA LYS A 145 -17.30 7.77 5.53
C LYS A 145 -16.21 8.79 5.83
N LYS A 146 -15.58 8.71 7.00
CA LYS A 146 -14.48 9.62 7.40
C LYS A 146 -13.18 9.37 6.63
N VAL A 147 -13.00 8.17 6.06
CA VAL A 147 -11.84 7.81 5.25
C VAL A 147 -12.18 7.74 3.75
N TRP A 148 -13.39 8.11 3.37
CA TRP A 148 -13.82 8.21 1.98
C TRP A 148 -14.01 9.68 1.59
N GLY A 149 -14.04 9.94 0.32
CA GLY A 149 -14.03 11.32 -0.18
C GLY A 149 -12.60 11.88 -0.26
N VAL A 150 -12.48 13.10 -0.77
CA VAL A 150 -11.18 13.67 -1.14
C VAL A 150 -10.27 13.88 0.06
N ASP A 151 -10.77 14.55 1.10
CA ASP A 151 -9.95 14.93 2.26
C ASP A 151 -9.71 13.72 3.19
N GLY A 152 -10.74 12.91 3.46
CA GLY A 152 -10.60 11.73 4.33
C GLY A 152 -9.70 10.65 3.73
N ASP A 153 -9.76 10.44 2.42
CA ASP A 153 -8.86 9.54 1.71
C ASP A 153 -7.41 10.04 1.78
N ALA A 154 -7.17 11.34 1.53
CA ALA A 154 -5.83 11.92 1.62
C ALA A 154 -5.28 11.88 3.05
N ASP A 155 -6.08 12.20 4.08
CA ASP A 155 -5.66 12.09 5.49
C ASP A 155 -5.25 10.67 5.84
N ALA A 156 -6.01 9.65 5.43
CA ALA A 156 -5.66 8.26 5.65
C ALA A 156 -4.32 7.88 4.98
N PHE A 157 -4.08 8.35 3.75
CA PHE A 157 -2.81 8.11 3.05
C PHE A 157 -1.64 8.86 3.70
N MET A 158 -1.82 10.10 4.15
CA MET A 158 -0.80 10.85 4.91
C MET A 158 -0.39 10.07 6.16
N ARG A 159 -1.35 9.57 6.93
CA ARG A 159 -1.10 8.76 8.12
C ARG A 159 -0.40 7.43 7.77
N GLY A 160 -0.80 6.77 6.69
CA GLY A 160 -0.15 5.56 6.21
C GLY A 160 1.30 5.79 5.80
N ILE A 161 1.60 6.86 5.07
CA ILE A 161 2.96 7.28 4.70
C ILE A 161 3.79 7.56 5.97
N ALA A 162 3.27 8.38 6.88
CA ALA A 162 3.95 8.72 8.13
C ALA A 162 4.24 7.48 8.99
N GLN A 163 3.27 6.57 9.10
CA GLN A 163 3.43 5.32 9.83
C GLN A 163 4.52 4.45 9.20
N TRP A 164 4.52 4.28 7.87
CA TRP A 164 5.54 3.51 7.17
C TRP A 164 6.93 4.12 7.34
N LEU A 165 7.07 5.44 7.16
CA LEU A 165 8.34 6.16 7.33
C LEU A 165 8.90 6.02 8.75
N THR A 166 8.03 6.05 9.75
CA THR A 166 8.40 5.87 11.17
C THR A 166 8.87 4.44 11.43
N THR A 167 8.10 3.44 10.99
CA THR A 167 8.41 2.03 11.20
C THR A 167 9.72 1.61 10.52
N HIS A 168 9.99 2.17 9.34
CA HIS A 168 11.17 1.82 8.53
C HIS A 168 12.33 2.84 8.67
N GLU A 169 12.20 3.84 9.56
CA GLU A 169 13.24 4.87 9.83
C GLU A 169 13.69 5.62 8.57
N ARG A 170 12.71 6.01 7.70
CA ARG A 170 12.97 6.58 6.37
C ARG A 170 12.55 8.06 6.23
N TRP A 171 12.48 8.83 7.33
CA TRP A 171 12.09 10.24 7.30
C TRP A 171 13.07 11.16 6.57
N ASN A 172 14.34 10.79 6.50
CA ASN A 172 15.42 11.62 5.90
C ASN A 172 15.69 11.28 4.42
N THR A 173 14.82 10.53 3.76
CA THR A 173 15.00 10.13 2.35
C THR A 173 14.16 11.00 1.42
N PRO A 174 14.59 11.23 0.17
CA PRO A 174 13.74 11.87 -0.83
C PRO A 174 12.47 11.06 -1.06
N LEU A 175 11.31 11.73 -1.03
CA LEU A 175 10.00 11.11 -1.17
C LEU A 175 9.36 11.49 -2.50
N TYR A 176 8.78 10.50 -3.18
CA TYR A 176 8.01 10.67 -4.39
C TYR A 176 6.64 10.02 -4.27
N LEU A 177 5.66 10.60 -4.96
CA LEU A 177 4.30 10.08 -5.01
C LEU A 177 3.95 9.70 -6.45
N TYR A 178 3.50 8.48 -6.64
CA TYR A 178 2.98 8.00 -7.92
C TYR A 178 1.51 7.59 -7.77
N GLY A 179 0.61 8.35 -8.40
CA GLY A 179 -0.81 8.06 -8.43
C GLY A 179 -1.31 7.82 -9.85
N GLU A 180 -2.12 6.80 -10.04
CA GLU A 180 -2.84 6.54 -11.29
C GLU A 180 -4.27 7.05 -11.17
N SER A 181 -4.81 7.71 -12.23
CA SER A 181 -6.20 8.16 -12.29
C SER A 181 -6.59 9.06 -11.10
N TYR A 182 -7.59 8.71 -10.28
CA TYR A 182 -7.93 9.42 -9.04
C TYR A 182 -6.73 9.55 -8.08
N GLY A 183 -5.76 8.66 -8.16
CA GLY A 183 -4.51 8.76 -7.39
C GLY A 183 -3.73 10.04 -7.67
N THR A 184 -3.88 10.67 -8.85
CA THR A 184 -3.27 11.97 -9.16
C THR A 184 -3.93 13.12 -8.39
N MET A 185 -5.24 13.07 -8.19
CA MET A 185 -5.95 14.02 -7.32
C MET A 185 -5.49 13.86 -5.86
N ARG A 186 -5.36 12.62 -5.39
CA ARG A 186 -4.81 12.33 -4.06
C ARG A 186 -3.42 12.96 -3.89
N ASN A 187 -2.51 12.79 -4.86
CA ASN A 187 -1.20 13.43 -4.84
C ASN A 187 -1.32 14.95 -4.66
N SER A 188 -2.24 15.59 -5.39
CA SER A 188 -2.43 17.04 -5.32
C SER A 188 -2.91 17.51 -3.95
N VAL A 189 -3.74 16.72 -3.28
CA VAL A 189 -4.22 17.04 -1.92
C VAL A 189 -3.11 16.80 -0.90
N LEU A 190 -2.38 15.68 -0.99
CA LEU A 190 -1.25 15.37 -0.11
C LEU A 190 -0.13 16.43 -0.15
N MET A 191 0.09 17.08 -1.29
CA MET A 191 1.09 18.16 -1.41
C MET A 191 0.63 19.50 -0.83
N ARG A 192 -0.61 19.62 -0.35
CA ARG A 192 -1.14 20.84 0.28
C ARG A 192 -1.05 20.85 1.81
N VAL A 193 -0.73 19.71 2.40
CA VAL A 193 -0.71 19.48 3.86
C VAL A 193 0.76 19.66 4.40
#